data_587e9733b4fbca7909ba752f2c719301
#
_entry.id   587e9733b4fbca7909ba752f2c719301
#
_cell.length_a   1.000
_cell.length_b   1.000
_cell.length_c   1.000
_cell.angle_alpha   90.00
_cell.angle_beta   90.00
_cell.angle_gamma   90.00
#
_symmetry.space_group_name_H-M   'P 1'
#
loop_
_entity.id
_entity.type
_entity.pdbx_description
1 polymer ?
#
loop_
_entity_poly.entity_id
_entity_poly.type
_entity_poly.pdbx_seq_one_letter_code
_entity_poly.pdbx_strand_id
1 'polypeptide(L)'
;LHDYMAVLDCPHITDSLMLMVSRSKPVEVFTPDVQRVYPSLDSLEMHLGYICGAAAKRGLNLNMDRYAAVVWGRPQSVVFVDSTMLIALNHYLGADYEGYAGMPAFRVGCKTPQNLPYDMAESLVANAYPFETNQSPTLLSHMLYDGAVIAAKLELVDGATPGGAMGLSPEQLKWFDDNEAKVWRALAAGRL
;
A
#
# COMPACT_ATOMS: atom_id res chain seq x y z
N LEU A 1 8.05 -17.48 3.98
CA LEU A 1 6.95 -18.39 3.65
C LEU A 1 6.02 -18.64 4.84
N HIS A 2 6.55 -18.86 6.06
CA HIS A 2 5.77 -18.94 7.29
C HIS A 2 4.88 -17.70 7.44
N ASP A 3 5.45 -16.52 7.29
CA ASP A 3 4.74 -15.23 7.40
C ASP A 3 3.63 -15.10 6.36
N TYR A 4 3.89 -15.54 5.11
CA TYR A 4 2.88 -15.58 4.06
C TYR A 4 1.69 -16.49 4.42
N MET A 5 1.96 -17.65 5.01
CA MET A 5 0.92 -18.59 5.43
C MET A 5 0.13 -18.10 6.64
N ALA A 6 0.76 -17.35 7.55
CA ALA A 6 0.05 -16.69 8.65
C ALA A 6 -1.00 -15.68 8.14
N VAL A 7 -0.68 -14.92 7.10
CA VAL A 7 -1.64 -14.02 6.44
C VAL A 7 -2.82 -14.78 5.81
N LEU A 8 -2.59 -16.03 5.40
CA LEU A 8 -3.64 -16.89 4.84
C LEU A 8 -4.47 -17.62 5.92
N ASP A 9 -4.28 -17.29 7.20
CA ASP A 9 -4.90 -17.98 8.34
C ASP A 9 -4.65 -19.50 8.38
N CYS A 10 -3.44 -19.91 7.94
CA CYS A 10 -3.04 -21.32 7.90
C CYS A 10 -2.07 -21.65 9.05
N PRO A 11 -2.55 -22.25 10.13
CA PRO A 11 -1.73 -22.47 11.34
C PRO A 11 -0.65 -23.52 11.17
N HIS A 12 -0.74 -24.38 10.16
CA HIS A 12 0.23 -25.44 9.90
C HIS A 12 0.68 -25.40 8.45
N ILE A 13 1.99 -25.22 8.26
CA ILE A 13 2.61 -25.24 6.94
C ILE A 13 3.04 -26.67 6.64
N THR A 14 2.46 -27.22 5.58
CA THR A 14 2.86 -28.50 5.01
C THR A 14 3.33 -28.30 3.57
N ASP A 15 4.18 -29.21 3.07
CA ASP A 15 4.61 -29.18 1.66
C ASP A 15 3.42 -29.21 0.70
N SER A 16 2.38 -29.97 1.05
CA SER A 16 1.14 -30.04 0.26
C SER A 16 0.41 -28.70 0.21
N LEU A 17 0.34 -27.98 1.34
CA LEU A 17 -0.29 -26.66 1.39
C LEU A 17 0.51 -25.63 0.60
N MET A 18 1.83 -25.70 0.68
CA MET A 18 2.75 -24.87 -0.11
C MET A 18 2.57 -25.09 -1.60
N LEU A 19 2.49 -26.35 -2.01
CA LEU A 19 2.24 -26.71 -3.40
C LEU A 19 0.86 -26.24 -3.87
N MET A 20 -0.16 -26.32 -3.02
CA MET A 20 -1.50 -25.81 -3.31
C MET A 20 -1.50 -24.28 -3.49
N VAL A 21 -0.82 -23.54 -2.62
CA VAL A 21 -0.72 -22.08 -2.74
C VAL A 21 0.06 -21.69 -4.00
N SER A 22 1.18 -22.34 -4.28
CA SER A 22 1.99 -22.06 -5.48
C SER A 22 1.26 -22.37 -6.79
N ARG A 23 0.26 -23.26 -6.76
CA ARG A 23 -0.62 -23.63 -7.88
C ARG A 23 -1.97 -22.91 -7.81
N SER A 24 -2.15 -21.97 -6.89
CA SER A 24 -3.39 -21.23 -6.82
C SER A 24 -3.57 -20.37 -8.08
N LYS A 25 -4.82 -20.22 -8.51
CA LYS A 25 -5.14 -19.48 -9.75
C LYS A 25 -4.57 -18.05 -9.77
N PRO A 26 -4.59 -17.26 -8.68
CA PRO A 26 -3.95 -15.94 -8.69
C PRO A 26 -2.45 -16.00 -8.93
N VAL A 27 -1.73 -16.93 -8.29
CA VAL A 27 -0.28 -17.10 -8.49
C VAL A 27 0.01 -17.50 -9.93
N GLU A 28 -0.71 -18.48 -10.47
CA GLU A 28 -0.54 -18.94 -11.84
C GLU A 28 -0.79 -17.82 -12.87
N VAL A 29 -1.87 -17.05 -12.68
CA VAL A 29 -2.27 -15.99 -13.63
C VAL A 29 -1.35 -14.78 -13.55
N PHE A 30 -1.01 -14.29 -12.35
CA PHE A 30 -0.29 -13.03 -12.20
C PHE A 30 1.23 -13.16 -12.26
N THR A 31 1.81 -14.32 -11.93
CA THR A 31 3.27 -14.47 -11.84
C THR A 31 4.00 -14.10 -13.14
N PRO A 32 3.56 -14.52 -14.35
CA PRO A 32 4.25 -14.14 -15.58
C PRO A 32 4.30 -12.61 -15.79
N ASP A 33 3.19 -11.92 -15.48
CA ASP A 33 3.11 -10.46 -15.63
C ASP A 33 3.92 -9.73 -14.56
N VAL A 34 3.93 -10.25 -13.33
CA VAL A 34 4.79 -9.72 -12.26
C VAL A 34 6.26 -9.86 -12.66
N GLN A 35 6.70 -11.00 -13.18
CA GLN A 35 8.08 -11.19 -13.63
C GLN A 35 8.46 -10.27 -14.80
N ARG A 36 7.50 -9.94 -15.66
CA ARG A 36 7.72 -9.00 -16.78
C ARG A 36 7.87 -7.56 -16.29
N VAL A 37 7.06 -7.12 -15.32
CA VAL A 37 7.10 -5.75 -14.77
C VAL A 37 8.24 -5.60 -13.76
N TYR A 38 8.53 -6.64 -12.99
CA TYR A 38 9.55 -6.68 -11.96
C TYR A 38 10.56 -7.80 -12.23
N PRO A 39 11.45 -7.64 -13.23
CA PRO A 39 12.46 -8.66 -13.57
C PRO A 39 13.53 -8.82 -12.46
N SER A 40 13.69 -7.82 -11.59
CA SER A 40 14.48 -7.87 -10.36
C SER A 40 13.75 -7.13 -9.24
N LEU A 41 14.21 -7.29 -8.00
CA LEU A 41 13.70 -6.56 -6.84
C LEU A 41 14.54 -5.33 -6.48
N ASP A 42 15.54 -4.96 -7.29
CA ASP A 42 16.48 -3.87 -7.01
C ASP A 42 15.75 -2.54 -6.79
N SER A 43 14.72 -2.26 -7.59
CA SER A 43 13.88 -1.06 -7.44
C SER A 43 13.12 -1.06 -6.10
N LEU A 44 12.60 -2.21 -5.68
CA LEU A 44 11.93 -2.37 -4.41
C LEU A 44 12.89 -2.13 -3.24
N GLU A 45 14.09 -2.72 -3.31
CA GLU A 45 15.14 -2.56 -2.30
C GLU A 45 15.61 -1.10 -2.20
N MET A 46 15.77 -0.43 -3.33
CA MET A 46 16.13 0.99 -3.39
C MET A 46 15.06 1.85 -2.68
N HIS A 47 13.78 1.65 -2.98
CA HIS A 47 12.69 2.39 -2.34
C HIS A 47 12.62 2.13 -0.83
N LEU A 48 12.73 0.86 -0.40
CA LEU A 48 12.77 0.51 1.01
C LEU A 48 13.97 1.13 1.72
N GLY A 49 15.15 1.05 1.11
CA GLY A 49 16.37 1.66 1.64
C GLY A 49 16.22 3.18 1.84
N TYR A 50 15.59 3.86 0.88
CA TYR A 50 15.31 5.29 1.00
C TYR A 50 14.34 5.58 2.15
N ILE A 51 13.19 4.88 2.20
CA ILE A 51 12.16 5.06 3.23
C ILE A 51 12.76 4.84 4.62
N CYS A 52 13.46 3.73 4.83
CA CYS A 52 14.08 3.40 6.11
C CYS A 52 15.18 4.41 6.49
N GLY A 53 15.99 4.85 5.54
CA GLY A 53 17.01 5.87 5.75
C GLY A 53 16.43 7.24 6.09
N ALA A 54 15.34 7.64 5.43
CA ALA A 54 14.64 8.88 5.71
C ALA A 54 13.95 8.86 7.08
N ALA A 55 13.36 7.73 7.46
CA ALA A 55 12.77 7.50 8.77
C ALA A 55 13.80 7.57 9.89
N ALA A 56 14.94 6.89 9.72
CA ALA A 56 16.02 6.89 10.70
C ALA A 56 16.59 8.30 10.95
N LYS A 57 16.75 9.11 9.90
CA LYS A 57 17.17 10.53 10.04
C LYS A 57 16.19 11.38 10.86
N ARG A 58 14.93 10.97 10.93
CA ARG A 58 13.87 11.66 11.70
C ARG A 58 13.61 11.03 13.08
N GLY A 59 14.37 10.00 13.44
CA GLY A 59 14.20 9.25 14.69
C GLY A 59 12.93 8.37 14.72
N LEU A 60 12.36 8.06 13.54
CA LEU A 60 11.22 7.16 13.45
C LEU A 60 11.69 5.71 13.44
N ASN A 61 11.08 4.88 14.30
CA ASN A 61 11.30 3.43 14.27
C ASN A 61 10.12 2.77 13.55
N LEU A 62 10.38 2.15 12.40
CA LEU A 62 9.35 1.55 11.54
C LEU A 62 9.07 0.08 11.84
N ASN A 63 9.71 -0.51 12.84
CA ASN A 63 9.47 -1.90 13.31
C ASN A 63 9.41 -2.94 12.18
N MET A 64 10.36 -2.88 11.23
CA MET A 64 10.47 -3.83 10.14
C MET A 64 11.85 -4.49 10.17
N ASP A 65 11.88 -5.83 10.27
CA ASP A 65 13.11 -6.62 10.22
C ASP A 65 13.34 -7.23 8.83
N ARG A 66 12.25 -7.58 8.14
CA ARG A 66 12.28 -8.29 6.86
C ARG A 66 11.16 -7.83 5.94
N TYR A 67 11.33 -8.11 4.65
CA TYR A 67 10.27 -7.98 3.66
C TYR A 67 10.28 -9.17 2.70
N ALA A 68 9.16 -9.41 2.03
CA ALA A 68 9.05 -10.37 0.95
C ALA A 68 8.09 -9.86 -0.13
N ALA A 69 8.51 -10.02 -1.39
CA ALA A 69 7.63 -9.83 -2.53
C ALA A 69 6.79 -11.09 -2.74
N VAL A 70 5.49 -10.92 -2.91
CA VAL A 70 4.53 -12.01 -3.05
C VAL A 70 3.57 -11.77 -4.22
N VAL A 71 2.86 -12.84 -4.60
CA VAL A 71 1.73 -12.79 -5.54
C VAL A 71 0.55 -13.47 -4.87
N TRP A 72 -0.59 -12.79 -4.75
CA TRP A 72 -1.78 -13.37 -4.13
C TRP A 72 -3.10 -12.82 -4.68
N GLY A 73 -4.22 -13.47 -4.32
CA GLY A 73 -5.57 -13.05 -4.70
C GLY A 73 -6.29 -12.21 -3.64
N ARG A 74 -5.58 -11.70 -2.61
CA ARG A 74 -6.18 -10.87 -1.55
C ARG A 74 -6.27 -9.41 -1.98
N PRO A 75 -7.21 -8.61 -1.43
CA PRO A 75 -7.36 -7.20 -1.80
C PRO A 75 -6.27 -6.28 -1.24
N GLN A 76 -5.54 -6.71 -0.21
CA GLN A 76 -4.47 -5.93 0.40
C GLN A 76 -3.22 -5.96 -0.48
N SER A 77 -2.59 -4.81 -0.69
CA SER A 77 -1.36 -4.68 -1.47
C SER A 77 -0.10 -4.86 -0.62
N VAL A 78 -0.12 -4.36 0.60
CA VAL A 78 0.97 -4.52 1.57
C VAL A 78 0.37 -4.91 2.91
N VAL A 79 0.99 -5.88 3.60
CA VAL A 79 0.59 -6.32 4.94
C VAL A 79 1.81 -6.62 5.80
N PHE A 80 1.64 -6.47 7.11
CA PHE A 80 2.60 -6.91 8.09
C PHE A 80 2.15 -8.20 8.77
N VAL A 81 3.12 -9.09 8.97
CA VAL A 81 3.01 -10.24 9.87
C VAL A 81 4.20 -10.14 10.81
N ASP A 82 3.95 -9.87 12.07
CA ASP A 82 4.96 -9.50 13.05
C ASP A 82 5.82 -8.32 12.52
N SER A 83 7.13 -8.53 12.34
CA SER A 83 8.06 -7.53 11.78
C SER A 83 8.39 -7.75 10.29
N THR A 84 7.65 -8.62 9.60
CA THR A 84 7.83 -8.92 8.17
C THR A 84 6.80 -8.20 7.33
N MET A 85 7.25 -7.37 6.38
CA MET A 85 6.39 -6.72 5.39
C MET A 85 6.22 -7.61 4.15
N LEU A 86 4.99 -7.97 3.82
CA LEU A 86 4.64 -8.70 2.59
C LEU A 86 4.06 -7.73 1.56
N ILE A 87 4.64 -7.74 0.36
CA ILE A 87 4.32 -6.80 -0.72
C ILE A 87 3.79 -7.57 -1.92
N ALA A 88 2.50 -7.42 -2.22
CA ALA A 88 1.84 -8.10 -3.33
C ALA A 88 2.08 -7.35 -4.65
N LEU A 89 3.11 -7.72 -5.39
CA LEU A 89 3.52 -7.04 -6.62
C LEU A 89 2.47 -7.11 -7.73
N ASN A 90 1.59 -8.11 -7.70
CA ASN A 90 0.47 -8.18 -8.64
C ASN A 90 -0.58 -7.07 -8.45
N HIS A 91 -0.46 -6.23 -7.45
CA HIS A 91 -1.28 -5.02 -7.29
C HIS A 91 -0.70 -3.78 -7.98
N TYR A 92 0.47 -3.88 -8.62
CA TYR A 92 1.19 -2.74 -9.20
C TYR A 92 1.67 -3.03 -10.63
N LEU A 93 0.81 -3.66 -11.45
CA LEU A 93 1.13 -4.05 -12.82
C LEU A 93 0.87 -2.94 -13.86
N GLY A 94 0.28 -1.82 -13.42
CA GLY A 94 -0.06 -0.68 -14.26
C GLY A 94 -1.58 -0.44 -14.33
N ALA A 95 -1.99 0.82 -14.53
CA ALA A 95 -3.41 1.19 -14.57
C ALA A 95 -4.16 0.55 -15.76
N ASP A 96 -3.45 0.25 -16.84
CA ASP A 96 -4.04 -0.36 -18.05
C ASP A 96 -3.97 -1.91 -18.04
N TYR A 97 -3.60 -2.51 -16.91
CA TYR A 97 -3.50 -3.97 -16.84
C TYR A 97 -4.89 -4.62 -16.91
N GLU A 98 -5.08 -5.49 -17.91
CA GLU A 98 -6.37 -6.14 -18.19
C GLU A 98 -6.91 -6.96 -17.01
N GLY A 99 -6.04 -7.53 -16.17
CA GLY A 99 -6.42 -8.27 -14.98
C GLY A 99 -7.14 -7.44 -13.91
N TYR A 100 -7.17 -6.10 -14.04
CA TYR A 100 -7.93 -5.20 -13.17
C TYR A 100 -9.31 -4.83 -13.76
N ALA A 101 -9.71 -5.44 -14.86
CA ALA A 101 -11.01 -5.19 -15.47
C ALA A 101 -12.15 -5.41 -14.45
N GLY A 102 -13.08 -4.45 -14.40
CA GLY A 102 -14.18 -4.46 -13.44
C GLY A 102 -13.89 -3.82 -12.08
N MET A 103 -12.64 -3.43 -11.80
CA MET A 103 -12.34 -2.61 -10.62
C MET A 103 -12.74 -1.14 -10.86
N PRO A 104 -13.15 -0.40 -9.81
CA PRO A 104 -13.40 1.04 -9.91
C PRO A 104 -12.17 1.81 -10.39
N ALA A 105 -12.36 2.76 -11.31
CA ALA A 105 -11.26 3.52 -11.94
C ALA A 105 -10.33 4.20 -10.92
N PHE A 106 -10.87 4.72 -9.80
CA PHE A 106 -10.07 5.34 -8.75
C PHE A 106 -9.12 4.35 -8.05
N ARG A 107 -9.48 3.06 -7.97
CA ARG A 107 -8.60 2.02 -7.43
C ARG A 107 -7.54 1.60 -8.43
N VAL A 108 -7.93 1.47 -9.70
CA VAL A 108 -7.01 1.05 -10.77
C VAL A 108 -5.91 2.11 -10.98
N GLY A 109 -6.25 3.40 -10.89
CA GLY A 109 -5.30 4.50 -11.00
C GLY A 109 -4.13 4.44 -10.00
N CYS A 110 -4.35 3.82 -8.83
CA CYS A 110 -3.31 3.65 -7.82
C CYS A 110 -2.52 2.33 -7.97
N LYS A 111 -2.87 1.44 -8.92
CA LYS A 111 -2.22 0.13 -9.10
C LYS A 111 -1.04 0.18 -10.08
N THR A 112 -0.18 1.15 -9.89
CA THR A 112 1.00 1.38 -10.74
C THR A 112 2.30 1.21 -9.95
N PRO A 113 3.42 0.85 -10.61
CA PRO A 113 4.72 0.78 -9.95
C PRO A 113 5.10 2.07 -9.21
N GLN A 114 4.65 3.23 -9.70
CA GLN A 114 4.91 4.54 -9.09
C GLN A 114 4.19 4.73 -7.75
N ASN A 115 3.09 4.03 -7.51
CA ASN A 115 2.36 4.08 -6.23
C ASN A 115 2.93 3.15 -5.17
N LEU A 116 3.69 2.13 -5.58
CA LEU A 116 4.27 1.14 -4.67
C LEU A 116 5.07 1.76 -3.50
N PRO A 117 5.97 2.73 -3.71
CA PRO A 117 6.72 3.35 -2.60
C PRO A 117 5.81 4.05 -1.58
N TYR A 118 4.72 4.67 -2.04
CA TYR A 118 3.76 5.33 -1.16
C TYR A 118 2.99 4.34 -0.29
N ASP A 119 2.54 3.21 -0.86
CA ASP A 119 1.85 2.17 -0.11
C ASP A 119 2.79 1.47 0.88
N MET A 120 4.06 1.29 0.52
CA MET A 120 5.09 0.78 1.43
C MET A 120 5.31 1.74 2.61
N ALA A 121 5.48 3.04 2.35
CA ALA A 121 5.65 4.05 3.39
C ALA A 121 4.42 4.13 4.30
N GLU A 122 3.21 4.13 3.73
CA GLU A 122 1.96 4.12 4.46
C GLU A 122 1.86 2.90 5.41
N SER A 123 2.12 1.70 4.87
CA SER A 123 2.05 0.47 5.65
C SER A 123 3.09 0.43 6.77
N LEU A 124 4.31 0.92 6.52
CA LEU A 124 5.37 1.04 7.52
C LEU A 124 4.98 2.00 8.65
N VAL A 125 4.45 3.17 8.30
CA VAL A 125 3.99 4.17 9.29
C VAL A 125 2.80 3.63 10.07
N ALA A 126 1.80 3.05 9.40
CA ALA A 126 0.61 2.50 10.07
C ALA A 126 0.94 1.31 10.98
N ASN A 127 1.94 0.49 10.63
CA ASN A 127 2.41 -0.60 11.49
C ASN A 127 3.15 -0.09 12.74
N ALA A 128 3.97 0.95 12.59
CA ALA A 128 4.74 1.51 13.69
C ALA A 128 3.90 2.44 14.60
N TYR A 129 2.93 3.13 14.02
CA TYR A 129 2.07 4.12 14.67
C TYR A 129 0.60 3.88 14.28
N PRO A 130 -0.01 2.79 14.75
CA PRO A 130 -1.38 2.44 14.38
C PRO A 130 -2.38 3.47 14.91
N PHE A 131 -3.49 3.64 14.19
CA PHE A 131 -4.60 4.46 14.66
C PHE A 131 -5.23 3.83 15.91
N GLU A 132 -5.20 4.54 17.01
CA GLU A 132 -5.76 4.05 18.29
C GLU A 132 -7.29 4.16 18.29
N THR A 133 -7.99 3.04 18.28
CA THR A 133 -9.45 2.97 18.30
C THR A 133 -10.06 2.91 19.71
N ASN A 134 -9.22 3.00 20.77
CA ASN A 134 -9.64 2.84 22.17
C ASN A 134 -10.59 3.93 22.69
N GLN A 135 -10.70 5.03 21.97
CA GLN A 135 -11.66 6.11 22.22
C GLN A 135 -12.57 6.18 21.02
N SER A 136 -13.87 6.41 21.19
CA SER A 136 -14.84 6.51 20.07
C SER A 136 -14.26 7.41 18.95
N PRO A 137 -13.81 6.86 17.83
CA PRO A 137 -13.10 7.64 16.84
C PRO A 137 -14.08 8.61 16.16
N THR A 138 -13.70 9.87 16.11
CA THR A 138 -14.45 10.92 15.41
C THR A 138 -13.94 11.04 13.97
N LEU A 139 -14.75 11.61 13.08
CA LEU A 139 -14.29 11.94 11.73
C LEU A 139 -13.01 12.80 11.78
N LEU A 140 -12.93 13.76 12.69
CA LEU A 140 -11.76 14.62 12.84
C LEU A 140 -10.51 13.81 13.24
N SER A 141 -10.63 12.83 14.14
CA SER A 141 -9.48 11.99 14.51
C SER A 141 -8.96 11.14 13.34
N HIS A 142 -9.85 10.61 12.51
CA HIS A 142 -9.45 9.93 11.26
C HIS A 142 -8.77 10.90 10.30
N MET A 143 -9.35 12.08 10.05
CA MET A 143 -8.75 13.08 9.15
C MET A 143 -7.36 13.51 9.62
N LEU A 144 -7.15 13.70 10.93
CA LEU A 144 -5.85 14.06 11.47
C LEU A 144 -4.84 12.93 11.32
N TYR A 145 -5.24 11.68 11.57
CA TYR A 145 -4.38 10.53 11.38
C TYR A 145 -3.99 10.35 9.90
N ASP A 146 -4.96 10.36 9.00
CA ASP A 146 -4.72 10.22 7.57
C ASP A 146 -3.84 11.38 7.04
N GLY A 147 -4.08 12.60 7.51
CA GLY A 147 -3.23 13.74 7.21
C GLY A 147 -1.78 13.57 7.68
N ALA A 148 -1.58 13.00 8.88
CA ALA A 148 -0.24 12.69 9.39
C ALA A 148 0.45 11.59 8.56
N VAL A 149 -0.30 10.56 8.12
CA VAL A 149 0.22 9.51 7.24
C VAL A 149 0.61 10.09 5.87
N ILE A 150 -0.22 10.96 5.28
CA ILE A 150 0.09 11.65 4.01
C ILE A 150 1.35 12.51 4.17
N ALA A 151 1.48 13.26 5.26
CA ALA A 151 2.68 14.05 5.55
C ALA A 151 3.93 13.16 5.69
N ALA A 152 3.81 12.03 6.36
CA ALA A 152 4.90 11.05 6.47
C ALA A 152 5.29 10.47 5.09
N LYS A 153 4.33 10.16 4.22
CA LYS A 153 4.61 9.70 2.84
C LYS A 153 5.41 10.74 2.06
N LEU A 154 5.05 12.03 2.18
CA LEU A 154 5.79 13.13 1.54
C LEU A 154 7.24 13.23 2.01
N GLU A 155 7.50 12.88 3.25
CA GLU A 155 8.82 12.97 3.85
C GLU A 155 9.68 11.70 3.67
N LEU A 156 9.04 10.55 3.48
CA LEU A 156 9.71 9.25 3.44
C LEU A 156 9.91 8.70 2.02
N VAL A 157 9.15 9.15 1.03
CA VAL A 157 9.28 8.67 -0.35
C VAL A 157 10.15 9.61 -1.16
N ASP A 158 11.12 9.07 -1.91
CA ASP A 158 11.99 9.84 -2.79
C ASP A 158 11.19 10.47 -3.93
N GLY A 159 11.38 11.77 -4.16
CA GLY A 159 10.64 12.50 -5.18
C GLY A 159 9.12 12.58 -4.96
N ALA A 160 8.67 12.44 -3.69
CA ALA A 160 7.26 12.45 -3.35
C ALA A 160 6.54 13.71 -3.82
N THR A 161 5.30 13.53 -4.27
CA THR A 161 4.40 14.61 -4.65
C THR A 161 3.11 14.55 -3.85
N PRO A 162 2.39 15.68 -3.64
CA PRO A 162 1.10 15.68 -2.96
C PRO A 162 0.09 14.72 -3.59
N GLY A 163 -0.02 14.72 -4.92
CA GLY A 163 -0.89 13.78 -5.64
C GLY A 163 -0.54 12.33 -5.39
N GLY A 164 0.75 11.95 -5.50
CA GLY A 164 1.20 10.59 -5.21
C GLY A 164 0.94 10.16 -3.76
N ALA A 165 1.22 11.04 -2.78
CA ALA A 165 0.97 10.75 -1.37
C ALA A 165 -0.52 10.55 -1.04
N MET A 166 -1.42 11.24 -1.76
CA MET A 166 -2.88 11.11 -1.62
C MET A 166 -3.49 10.08 -2.57
N GLY A 167 -2.72 9.47 -3.47
CA GLY A 167 -3.25 8.55 -4.48
C GLY A 167 -4.14 9.26 -5.53
N LEU A 168 -3.88 10.54 -5.81
CA LEU A 168 -4.66 11.37 -6.74
C LEU A 168 -3.87 11.65 -8.02
N SER A 169 -4.55 11.62 -9.17
CA SER A 169 -3.98 12.15 -10.41
C SER A 169 -3.83 13.68 -10.35
N PRO A 170 -2.97 14.28 -11.20
CA PRO A 170 -2.84 15.74 -11.26
C PRO A 170 -4.19 16.44 -11.52
N GLU A 171 -5.06 15.86 -12.35
CA GLU A 171 -6.39 16.39 -12.67
C GLU A 171 -7.32 16.28 -11.45
N GLN A 172 -7.26 15.19 -10.70
CA GLN A 172 -8.03 15.00 -9.46
C GLN A 172 -7.59 15.99 -8.39
N LEU A 173 -6.28 16.16 -8.22
CA LEU A 173 -5.72 17.12 -7.26
C LEU A 173 -6.18 18.55 -7.60
N LYS A 174 -6.04 18.94 -8.88
CA LYS A 174 -6.53 20.24 -9.35
C LYS A 174 -8.04 20.41 -9.12
N TRP A 175 -8.83 19.37 -9.40
CA TRP A 175 -10.27 19.41 -9.14
C TRP A 175 -10.56 19.64 -7.66
N PHE A 176 -9.79 18.99 -6.78
CA PHE A 176 -9.93 19.16 -5.33
C PHE A 176 -9.64 20.59 -4.90
N ASP A 177 -8.55 21.19 -5.38
CA ASP A 177 -8.17 22.56 -5.09
C ASP A 177 -9.25 23.56 -5.58
N ASP A 178 -9.76 23.36 -6.79
CA ASP A 178 -10.80 24.20 -7.39
C ASP A 178 -12.17 24.07 -6.70
N ASN A 179 -12.41 22.98 -5.95
CA ASN A 179 -13.71 22.66 -5.34
C ASN A 179 -13.68 22.52 -3.82
N GLU A 180 -12.58 22.81 -3.16
CA GLU A 180 -12.39 22.64 -1.69
C GLU A 180 -13.59 23.19 -0.90
N ALA A 181 -13.99 24.43 -1.15
CA ALA A 181 -15.11 25.07 -0.46
C ALA A 181 -16.46 24.37 -0.69
N LYS A 182 -16.63 23.66 -1.81
CA LYS A 182 -17.85 22.86 -2.07
C LYS A 182 -17.82 21.56 -1.30
N VAL A 183 -16.64 20.91 -1.23
CA VAL A 183 -16.42 19.68 -0.47
C VAL A 183 -16.71 19.94 1.01
N TRP A 184 -16.14 21.00 1.59
CA TRP A 184 -16.37 21.38 2.99
C TRP A 184 -17.84 21.67 3.29
N ARG A 185 -18.56 22.34 2.37
CA ARG A 185 -20.01 22.58 2.52
C ARG A 185 -20.83 21.31 2.45
N ALA A 186 -20.46 20.36 1.57
CA ALA A 186 -21.15 19.08 1.47
C ALA A 186 -20.93 18.24 2.73
N LEU A 187 -19.70 18.20 3.23
CA LEU A 187 -19.35 17.51 4.49
C LEU A 187 -20.13 18.08 5.68
N ALA A 188 -20.14 19.41 5.83
CA ALA A 188 -20.88 20.07 6.92
C ALA A 188 -22.41 19.84 6.84
N ALA A 189 -22.94 19.60 5.63
CA ALA A 189 -24.34 19.28 5.40
C ALA A 189 -24.68 17.78 5.54
N GLY A 190 -23.71 16.93 5.88
CA GLY A 190 -23.87 15.46 5.96
C GLY A 190 -24.23 14.82 4.62
N ARG A 191 -23.72 15.35 3.50
CA ARG A 191 -24.01 14.86 2.14
C ARG A 191 -22.83 14.09 1.51
N LEU A 192 -21.85 13.74 2.29
CA LEU A 192 -20.71 12.87 1.92
C LEU A 192 -20.75 11.60 2.73
#